data_29c6d93e22801a2173df2d604a08b874
#
_entry.id   29c6d93e22801a2173df2d604a08b874
#
_cell.length_a   1.000
_cell.length_b   1.000
_cell.length_c   1.000
_cell.angle_alpha   90.00
_cell.angle_beta   90.00
_cell.angle_gamma   90.00
#
_symmetry.space_group_name_H-M   'P 1'
#
loop_
_entity.id
_entity.type
_entity.pdbx_description
1 polymer ?
#
loop_
_entity_poly.entity_id
_entity_poly.type
_entity_poly.pdbx_seq_one_letter_code
_entity_poly.pdbx_strand_id
1 'polypeptide(L)' 'MKRVATSPLTGRVYFGRVNVKGDAFVGTKQDVTSDVLRAVVEKAQFHGGAFEIASSDQSEVYDVTVTKRLSAKETK' A
#
# COMPACT_ATOMS: atom_id res chain seq x y z
N MET A 1 17.14 2.16 8.95
CA MET A 1 16.02 1.21 8.79
C MET A 1 15.27 1.55 7.51
N LYS A 2 14.87 0.53 6.76
CA LYS A 2 14.10 0.73 5.52
C LYS A 2 12.62 0.51 5.78
N ARG A 3 11.79 1.36 5.20
CA ARG A 3 10.34 1.29 5.40
C ARG A 3 9.60 1.66 4.14
N VAL A 4 8.34 1.23 4.08
CA VAL A 4 7.38 1.65 3.07
C VAL A 4 6.47 2.70 3.72
N ALA A 5 6.28 3.82 3.07
CA ALA A 5 5.42 4.88 3.59
C ALA A 5 4.77 5.66 2.46
N THR A 6 3.61 6.24 2.75
CA THR A 6 2.86 7.02 1.78
C THR A 6 3.17 8.50 1.97
N SER A 7 3.46 9.19 0.86
CA SER A 7 3.67 10.63 0.90
C SER A 7 2.34 11.34 1.17
N PRO A 8 2.27 12.22 2.17
CA PRO A 8 1.03 12.94 2.43
C PRO A 8 0.73 14.01 1.39
N LEU A 9 1.71 14.37 0.57
CA LEU A 9 1.53 15.39 -0.46
C LEU A 9 1.01 14.82 -1.77
N THR A 10 1.45 13.63 -2.14
CA THR A 10 1.13 13.05 -3.45
C THR A 10 0.31 11.76 -3.37
N GLY A 11 0.23 11.15 -2.19
CA GLY A 11 -0.42 9.86 -2.04
C GLY A 11 0.36 8.69 -2.59
N ARG A 12 1.56 8.93 -3.13
CA ARG A 12 2.38 7.87 -3.66
C ARG A 12 3.11 7.13 -2.56
N VAL A 13 3.40 5.86 -2.79
CA VAL A 13 4.03 5.00 -1.80
C VAL A 13 5.50 4.83 -2.15
N TYR A 14 6.36 5.04 -1.15
CA TYR A 14 7.81 4.96 -1.34
C TYR A 14 8.44 3.94 -0.40
N PHE A 15 9.53 3.37 -0.86
CA PHE A 15 10.36 2.47 -0.06
C PHE A 15 11.75 3.07 0.03
N GLY A 16 12.27 3.19 1.25
CA GLY A 16 13.59 3.75 1.44
C GLY A 16 14.02 3.71 2.89
N ARG A 17 15.19 4.30 3.13
CA ARG A 17 15.73 4.41 4.48
C ARG A 17 15.07 5.57 5.19
N VAL A 18 14.69 5.36 6.44
CA VAL A 18 14.14 6.43 7.27
C VAL A 18 15.13 6.82 8.34
N ASN A 19 14.97 8.05 8.85
CA ASN A 19 15.84 8.54 9.92
C ASN A 19 15.57 7.81 11.23
N VAL A 20 16.34 8.15 12.26
CA VAL A 20 16.25 7.47 13.56
C VAL A 20 14.86 7.58 14.16
N LYS A 21 14.19 8.72 13.95
CA LYS A 21 12.84 8.92 14.47
C LYS A 21 11.77 8.21 13.64
N GLY A 22 12.10 7.82 12.41
CA GLY A 22 11.15 7.15 11.53
C GLY A 22 10.15 8.08 10.88
N ASP A 23 10.36 9.40 10.92
CA ASP A 23 9.39 10.37 10.43
C ASP A 23 9.75 10.97 9.06
N ALA A 24 10.90 10.63 8.51
CA ALA A 24 11.31 11.14 7.20
C ALA A 24 12.26 10.18 6.52
N PHE A 25 12.20 10.15 5.20
CA PHE A 25 13.17 9.41 4.40
C PHE A 25 14.48 10.18 4.36
N VAL A 26 15.59 9.44 4.35
CA VAL A 26 16.92 10.00 4.18
C VAL A 26 17.55 9.36 2.95
N GLY A 27 18.18 10.19 2.12
CA GLY A 27 18.78 9.73 0.88
C GLY A 27 17.74 9.40 -0.19
N THR A 28 18.12 8.53 -1.10
CA THR A 28 17.24 8.14 -2.21
C THR A 28 16.15 7.19 -1.75
N LYS A 29 14.94 7.42 -2.22
CA LYS A 29 13.81 6.55 -1.98
C LYS A 29 13.25 6.08 -3.32
N GLN A 30 12.62 4.92 -3.31
CA GLN A 30 12.06 4.31 -4.51
C GLN A 30 10.54 4.39 -4.46
N ASP A 31 9.94 4.81 -5.58
CA ASP A 31 8.48 4.83 -5.72
C ASP A 31 8.02 3.40 -5.98
N VAL A 32 7.27 2.85 -5.04
CA VAL A 32 6.76 1.48 -5.13
C VAL A 32 5.24 1.45 -5.17
N THR A 33 4.62 2.57 -5.55
CA THR A 33 3.16 2.69 -5.54
C THR A 33 2.48 1.56 -6.30
N SER A 34 2.90 1.31 -7.53
CA SER A 34 2.28 0.28 -8.37
C SER A 34 2.45 -1.11 -7.76
N ASP A 35 3.64 -1.39 -7.24
CA ASP A 35 3.91 -2.70 -6.66
C ASP A 35 3.08 -2.95 -5.40
N VAL A 36 2.94 -1.93 -4.56
CA VAL A 36 2.14 -2.04 -3.33
C VAL A 36 0.67 -2.23 -3.67
N LEU A 37 0.15 -1.45 -4.62
CA LEU A 37 -1.25 -1.57 -5.01
C LEU A 37 -1.54 -2.95 -5.62
N ARG A 38 -0.63 -3.46 -6.43
CA ARG A 38 -0.76 -4.79 -6.98
C ARG A 38 -0.75 -5.85 -5.89
N ALA A 39 0.13 -5.71 -4.91
CA ALA A 39 0.19 -6.64 -3.79
C ALA A 39 -1.10 -6.64 -2.99
N VAL A 40 -1.72 -5.49 -2.79
CA VAL A 40 -3.01 -5.39 -2.09
C VAL A 40 -4.09 -6.14 -2.88
N VAL A 41 -4.12 -5.98 -4.20
CA VAL A 41 -5.10 -6.68 -5.04
C VAL A 41 -4.89 -8.19 -4.94
N GLU A 42 -3.65 -8.64 -5.03
CA GLU A 42 -3.34 -10.06 -4.94
C GLU A 42 -3.72 -10.66 -3.59
N LYS A 43 -3.45 -9.90 -2.52
CA LYS A 43 -3.84 -10.33 -1.18
C LYS A 43 -5.35 -10.43 -1.05
N ALA A 44 -6.08 -9.46 -1.57
CA ALA A 44 -7.54 -9.49 -1.52
C ALA A 44 -8.09 -10.68 -2.29
N GLN A 45 -7.52 -10.99 -3.46
CA GLN A 45 -7.95 -12.14 -4.24
C GLN A 45 -7.72 -13.45 -3.49
N PHE A 46 -6.61 -13.55 -2.78
CA PHE A 46 -6.34 -14.71 -1.95
C PHE A 46 -7.42 -14.91 -0.88
N HIS A 47 -7.97 -13.82 -0.35
CA HIS A 47 -9.00 -13.87 0.69
C HIS A 47 -10.42 -13.78 0.16
N GLY A 48 -10.62 -13.98 -1.14
CA GLY A 48 -11.95 -13.96 -1.72
C GLY A 48 -12.49 -12.59 -2.05
N GLY A 49 -11.65 -11.58 -2.08
CA GLY A 49 -12.01 -10.22 -2.48
C GLY A 49 -12.04 -9.19 -1.38
N ALA A 50 -11.85 -9.62 -0.13
CA ALA A 50 -11.87 -8.68 1.00
C ALA A 50 -11.00 -9.18 2.13
N PHE A 51 -10.42 -8.27 2.88
CA PHE A 51 -9.66 -8.61 4.08
C PHE A 51 -9.63 -7.42 5.02
N GLU A 52 -9.11 -7.64 6.21
CA GLU A 52 -9.09 -6.63 7.26
C GLU A 52 -7.65 -6.25 7.57
N ILE A 53 -7.42 -4.97 7.79
CA ILE A 53 -6.13 -4.45 8.24
C ILE A 53 -6.33 -3.85 9.62
N ALA A 54 -5.52 -4.28 10.58
CA ALA A 54 -5.59 -3.76 11.94
C ALA A 54 -4.23 -3.21 12.34
N SER A 55 -4.25 -2.14 13.12
CA SER A 55 -3.02 -1.63 13.72
C SER A 55 -2.51 -2.62 14.77
N SER A 56 -1.24 -2.49 15.16
CA SER A 56 -0.62 -3.44 16.09
C SER A 56 -1.31 -3.46 17.44
N ASP A 57 -1.90 -2.35 17.86
CA ASP A 57 -2.62 -2.26 19.14
C ASP A 57 -4.12 -2.48 19.00
N GLN A 58 -4.59 -2.79 17.79
CA GLN A 58 -6.00 -3.04 17.48
C GLN A 58 -6.90 -1.81 17.66
N SER A 59 -6.32 -0.63 17.80
CA SER A 59 -7.10 0.60 17.97
C SER A 59 -7.75 1.06 16.67
N GLU A 60 -7.18 0.66 15.52
CA GLU A 60 -7.72 1.00 14.20
C GLU A 60 -7.85 -0.26 13.38
N VAL A 61 -9.02 -0.44 12.79
CA VAL A 61 -9.31 -1.59 11.94
C VAL A 61 -9.95 -1.07 10.67
N TYR A 62 -9.45 -1.52 9.54
CA TYR A 62 -9.93 -1.12 8.23
C TYR A 62 -10.36 -2.35 7.44
N ASP A 63 -11.53 -2.26 6.82
CA ASP A 63 -11.96 -3.28 5.88
C ASP A 63 -11.51 -2.89 4.48
N VAL A 64 -10.86 -3.81 3.79
CA VAL A 64 -10.40 -3.58 2.42
C VAL A 64 -11.15 -4.52 1.49
N THR A 65 -11.84 -3.96 0.52
CA THR A 65 -12.59 -4.73 -0.46
C THR A 65 -12.06 -4.39 -1.85
N VAL A 66 -11.75 -5.43 -2.64
CA VAL A 66 -11.26 -5.26 -4.00
C VAL A 66 -12.20 -6.00 -4.94
N THR A 67 -12.79 -5.26 -5.87
CA THR A 67 -13.70 -5.82 -6.87
C THR A 67 -13.16 -5.49 -8.25
N LYS A 68 -12.91 -6.51 -9.05
CA LYS A 68 -12.49 -6.30 -10.42
C LYS A 68 -13.70 -5.90 -11.26
N ARG A 69 -13.53 -4.86 -12.06
CA ARG A 69 -14.57 -4.47 -13.02
C ARG A 69 -13.94 -4.37 -14.39
N LEU A 70 -14.75 -4.57 -15.40
CA LEU A 70 -14.28 -4.43 -16.76
C LEU A 70 -14.10 -2.95 -17.10
N SER A 71 -13.02 -2.66 -17.80
CA SER A 71 -12.76 -1.32 -18.30
C SER A 71 -12.60 -1.40 -19.80
N ALA A 72 -12.64 -0.21 -20.45
CA ALA A 72 -12.46 -0.16 -21.90
C ALA A 72 -11.12 -0.74 -22.33
N LYS A 73 -10.11 -0.64 -21.48
CA LYS A 73 -8.79 -1.18 -21.80
C LYS A 73 -8.73 -2.69 -21.73
N GLU A 74 -9.61 -3.31 -20.99
CA GLU A 74 -9.61 -4.76 -20.80
C GLU A 74 -10.40 -5.49 -21.86
N THR A 75 -11.14 -4.76 -22.68
CA THR A 75 -11.98 -5.36 -23.69
C THR A 75 -11.25 -5.67 -24.99
N LYS A 76 -9.99 -5.40 -25.04
CA LYS A 76 -9.20 -5.67 -26.25
C LYS A 76 -9.00 -7.15 -26.45
#